data_f8d81f7d2c1d0b9ce6880f02c5fa058a
#
_entry.id   f8d81f7d2c1d0b9ce6880f02c5fa058a
#
_cell.length_a   1.000
_cell.length_b   1.000
_cell.length_c   1.000
_cell.angle_alpha   90.00
_cell.angle_beta   90.00
_cell.angle_gamma   90.00
#
_symmetry.space_group_name_H-M   'P 1'
#
loop_
_entity.id
_entity.type
_entity.pdbx_description
1 polymer ?
#
loop_
_entity_poly.entity_id
_entity_poly.type
_entity_poly.pdbx_seq_one_letter_code
_entity_poly.pdbx_strand_id
1 'polypeptide(L)'
;YNTYLRTGMGRSFYKPKNQPIIEDFLSNTHVFDSKSNLHYEIIKDGEDHYQLEYRQNDNGERIHELKRKVDYIIGSGNNNRTYLTNVNGYIHEMPVTWYSEKSIWDLSPGYENINMRFNRPIVEECMHCHNDYNKFEKFSVNRFTEHIAEGISCERCHGPGQLHVEKHKTPNRESDKYNIDKTIVNPAHLSADLQMDVCRQCHLQGEISVFKAGKSSIDFRPGMKLNTIKTVFIEDKLPKGDFRIASHGGRISLSACFIESDGAMTCTTCHNPHEPVQERSREYFNNRCIDCHGPQTLSLLEN
;
A
#
# COMPACT_ATOMS: atom_id res chain seq x y z
N TYR A 1 6.99 11.57 -13.67
CA TYR A 1 5.62 11.01 -13.59
C TYR A 1 5.61 9.52 -13.95
N ASN A 2 6.13 9.14 -15.12
CA ASN A 2 6.10 7.75 -15.59
C ASN A 2 6.87 6.77 -14.69
N THR A 3 7.95 7.20 -14.03
CA THR A 3 8.69 6.38 -13.06
C THR A 3 7.85 6.11 -11.83
N TYR A 4 7.18 7.12 -11.29
CA TYR A 4 6.32 7.00 -10.13
C TYR A 4 5.17 5.99 -10.34
N LEU A 5 4.53 6.01 -11.50
CA LEU A 5 3.44 5.08 -11.81
C LEU A 5 3.87 3.60 -11.81
N ARG A 6 5.19 3.32 -11.86
CA ARG A 6 5.75 1.96 -11.74
C ARG A 6 6.11 1.58 -10.32
N THR A 7 6.07 2.54 -9.37
CA THR A 7 6.32 2.24 -7.94
C THR A 7 5.22 1.38 -7.34
N GLY A 8 5.51 0.74 -6.21
CA GLY A 8 4.51 -0.01 -5.45
C GLY A 8 3.33 0.87 -5.02
N MET A 9 3.58 2.15 -4.69
CA MET A 9 2.55 3.12 -4.33
C MET A 9 1.67 3.48 -5.53
N GLY A 10 2.28 3.78 -6.69
CA GLY A 10 1.53 4.11 -7.91
C GLY A 10 0.69 2.94 -8.45
N ARG A 11 1.03 1.69 -8.07
CA ARG A 11 0.34 0.46 -8.46
C ARG A 11 -0.32 -0.25 -7.29
N SER A 12 -0.70 0.46 -6.25
CA SER A 12 -1.23 -0.15 -5.03
C SER A 12 -2.71 -0.54 -5.11
N PHE A 13 -3.45 0.03 -6.07
CA PHE A 13 -4.87 -0.25 -6.31
C PHE A 13 -5.23 0.06 -7.77
N TYR A 14 -5.91 -0.85 -8.46
CA TYR A 14 -6.25 -0.68 -9.89
C TYR A 14 -7.31 -1.68 -10.35
N LYS A 15 -7.89 -1.43 -11.53
CA LYS A 15 -8.73 -2.40 -12.24
C LYS A 15 -7.85 -3.46 -12.92
N PRO A 16 -8.28 -4.75 -12.99
CA PRO A 16 -7.46 -5.83 -13.55
C PRO A 16 -6.82 -5.52 -14.91
N LYS A 17 -7.58 -4.88 -15.81
CA LYS A 17 -7.13 -4.53 -17.17
C LYS A 17 -6.04 -3.43 -17.24
N ASN A 18 -5.80 -2.70 -16.16
CA ASN A 18 -4.93 -1.53 -16.14
C ASN A 18 -3.47 -1.86 -15.76
N GLN A 19 -3.19 -3.12 -15.44
CA GLN A 19 -1.84 -3.59 -15.11
C GLN A 19 -1.54 -4.94 -15.79
N PRO A 20 -0.28 -5.23 -16.08
CA PRO A 20 0.13 -6.53 -16.62
C PRO A 20 -0.26 -7.68 -15.70
N ILE A 21 -0.65 -8.81 -16.31
CA ILE A 21 -0.86 -10.08 -15.62
C ILE A 21 0.51 -10.60 -15.17
N ILE A 22 0.62 -10.95 -13.89
CA ILE A 22 1.79 -11.62 -13.30
C ILE A 22 1.41 -12.96 -12.69
N GLU A 23 0.13 -13.23 -12.65
CA GLU A 23 -0.47 -14.42 -12.08
C GLU A 23 -0.40 -15.60 -13.06
N ASP A 24 -0.26 -16.81 -12.53
CA ASP A 24 -0.46 -18.04 -13.29
C ASP A 24 -1.94 -18.45 -13.22
N PHE A 25 -2.64 -18.34 -14.34
CA PHE A 25 -4.03 -18.79 -14.51
C PHE A 25 -4.15 -20.18 -15.17
N LEU A 26 -3.02 -20.86 -15.41
CA LEU A 26 -3.00 -22.14 -16.13
C LEU A 26 -2.77 -23.32 -15.19
N SER A 27 -2.01 -23.10 -14.13
CA SER A 27 -1.67 -24.15 -13.17
C SER A 27 -1.97 -23.72 -11.73
N ASN A 28 -2.29 -24.71 -10.89
CA ASN A 28 -2.53 -24.51 -9.45
C ASN A 28 -3.58 -23.43 -9.13
N THR A 29 -4.61 -23.28 -9.97
CA THR A 29 -5.69 -22.31 -9.80
C THR A 29 -6.73 -22.73 -8.77
N HIS A 30 -6.50 -23.79 -8.03
CA HIS A 30 -7.41 -24.34 -7.01
C HIS A 30 -6.82 -24.19 -5.62
N VAL A 31 -7.61 -23.63 -4.69
CA VAL A 31 -7.29 -23.49 -3.26
C VAL A 31 -8.39 -24.16 -2.45
N PHE A 32 -7.99 -24.98 -1.47
CA PHE A 32 -8.90 -25.64 -0.56
C PHE A 32 -8.70 -25.16 0.87
N ASP A 33 -9.76 -24.61 1.46
CA ASP A 33 -9.79 -24.27 2.88
C ASP A 33 -10.42 -25.42 3.67
N SER A 34 -9.57 -26.20 4.31
CA SER A 34 -9.98 -27.38 5.09
C SER A 34 -10.82 -27.04 6.33
N LYS A 35 -10.68 -25.82 6.90
CA LYS A 35 -11.44 -25.41 8.08
C LYS A 35 -12.89 -25.11 7.76
N SER A 36 -13.16 -24.48 6.63
CA SER A 36 -14.52 -24.15 6.19
C SER A 36 -15.13 -25.20 5.24
N ASN A 37 -14.31 -26.16 4.79
CA ASN A 37 -14.67 -27.13 3.73
C ASN A 37 -15.13 -26.42 2.47
N LEU A 38 -14.40 -25.35 2.05
CA LEU A 38 -14.67 -24.58 0.86
C LEU A 38 -13.53 -24.74 -0.14
N HIS A 39 -13.91 -24.91 -1.40
CA HIS A 39 -13.02 -24.92 -2.54
C HIS A 39 -13.13 -23.59 -3.27
N TYR A 40 -12.00 -23.08 -3.73
CA TYR A 40 -11.90 -21.87 -4.55
C TYR A 40 -11.19 -22.20 -5.84
N GLU A 41 -11.73 -21.72 -6.95
CA GLU A 41 -11.13 -21.83 -8.27
C GLU A 41 -11.00 -20.45 -8.90
N ILE A 42 -9.80 -20.15 -9.40
CA ILE A 42 -9.49 -18.89 -10.03
C ILE A 42 -9.67 -19.05 -11.55
N ILE A 43 -10.51 -18.21 -12.12
CA ILE A 43 -10.93 -18.31 -13.51
C ILE A 43 -10.58 -17.02 -14.23
N LYS A 44 -9.88 -17.14 -15.36
CA LYS A 44 -9.70 -16.07 -16.32
C LYS A 44 -10.57 -16.34 -17.53
N ASP A 45 -11.45 -15.39 -17.87
CA ASP A 45 -12.35 -15.45 -19.01
C ASP A 45 -12.21 -14.17 -19.86
N GLY A 46 -11.44 -14.26 -20.93
CA GLY A 46 -11.01 -13.10 -21.71
C GLY A 46 -10.19 -12.13 -20.87
N GLU A 47 -10.66 -10.89 -20.71
CA GLU A 47 -10.07 -9.86 -19.88
C GLU A 47 -10.58 -9.86 -18.44
N ASP A 48 -11.63 -10.61 -18.16
CA ASP A 48 -12.25 -10.67 -16.85
C ASP A 48 -11.68 -11.79 -15.99
N HIS A 49 -11.55 -11.53 -14.71
CA HIS A 49 -11.09 -12.47 -13.69
C HIS A 49 -12.24 -12.76 -12.73
N TYR A 50 -12.32 -14.01 -12.26
CA TYR A 50 -13.34 -14.47 -11.32
C TYR A 50 -12.73 -15.37 -10.28
N GLN A 51 -13.38 -15.43 -9.11
CA GLN A 51 -13.19 -16.50 -8.14
C GLN A 51 -14.52 -17.25 -8.01
N LEU A 52 -14.46 -18.57 -8.13
CA LEU A 52 -15.56 -19.51 -7.94
C LEU A 52 -15.36 -20.23 -6.63
N GLU A 53 -16.31 -20.08 -5.72
CA GLU A 53 -16.39 -20.84 -4.47
C GLU A 53 -17.40 -21.98 -4.64
N TYR A 54 -17.06 -23.17 -4.12
CA TYR A 54 -17.99 -24.30 -4.11
C TYR A 54 -17.67 -25.26 -2.95
N ARG A 55 -18.59 -26.18 -2.71
CA ARG A 55 -18.38 -27.36 -1.90
C ARG A 55 -18.47 -28.62 -2.74
N GLN A 56 -17.99 -29.73 -2.22
CA GLN A 56 -18.22 -31.05 -2.79
C GLN A 56 -19.15 -31.85 -1.87
N ASN A 57 -20.08 -32.61 -2.46
CA ASN A 57 -20.87 -33.57 -1.76
C ASN A 57 -20.10 -34.90 -1.59
N ASP A 58 -20.69 -35.90 -0.95
CA ASP A 58 -20.05 -37.20 -0.69
C ASP A 58 -19.67 -37.96 -1.98
N ASN A 59 -20.29 -37.63 -3.11
CA ASN A 59 -19.97 -38.18 -4.42
C ASN A 59 -18.86 -37.41 -5.16
N GLY A 60 -18.35 -36.31 -4.60
CA GLY A 60 -17.36 -35.43 -5.21
C GLY A 60 -17.96 -34.42 -6.20
N GLU A 61 -19.27 -34.31 -6.29
CA GLU A 61 -19.94 -33.34 -7.17
C GLU A 61 -19.92 -31.94 -6.55
N ARG A 62 -19.73 -30.93 -7.39
CA ARG A 62 -19.79 -29.51 -6.96
C ARG A 62 -21.20 -29.12 -6.57
N ILE A 63 -21.32 -28.52 -5.40
CA ILE A 63 -22.58 -27.96 -4.88
C ILE A 63 -22.31 -26.57 -4.29
N HIS A 64 -23.39 -25.79 -4.14
CA HIS A 64 -23.34 -24.43 -3.55
C HIS A 64 -22.33 -23.51 -4.24
N GLU A 65 -22.32 -23.51 -5.55
CA GLU A 65 -21.41 -22.67 -6.36
C GLU A 65 -21.73 -21.18 -6.23
N LEU A 66 -20.71 -20.38 -5.99
CA LEU A 66 -20.80 -18.93 -5.96
C LEU A 66 -19.65 -18.31 -6.74
N LYS A 67 -19.94 -17.77 -7.93
CA LYS A 67 -18.95 -17.07 -8.78
C LYS A 67 -19.01 -15.57 -8.55
N ARG A 68 -17.86 -14.93 -8.32
CA ARG A 68 -17.73 -13.48 -8.18
C ARG A 68 -16.70 -12.95 -9.15
N LYS A 69 -17.03 -11.81 -9.78
CA LYS A 69 -16.10 -11.07 -10.64
C LYS A 69 -15.09 -10.29 -9.80
N VAL A 70 -13.88 -10.21 -10.27
CA VAL A 70 -12.84 -9.30 -9.74
C VAL A 70 -13.06 -7.92 -10.37
N ASP A 71 -13.37 -6.93 -9.55
CA ASP A 71 -13.56 -5.55 -9.98
C ASP A 71 -12.30 -4.70 -9.79
N TYR A 72 -11.54 -4.97 -8.70
CA TYR A 72 -10.29 -4.27 -8.39
C TYR A 72 -9.24 -5.24 -7.85
N ILE A 73 -8.00 -4.82 -7.94
CA ILE A 73 -6.84 -5.47 -7.34
C ILE A 73 -6.20 -4.47 -6.37
N ILE A 74 -5.91 -4.92 -5.15
CA ILE A 74 -5.16 -4.20 -4.14
C ILE A 74 -3.79 -4.86 -3.95
N GLY A 75 -2.73 -4.04 -3.91
CA GLY A 75 -1.35 -4.52 -3.87
C GLY A 75 -0.66 -4.45 -5.23
N SER A 76 0.59 -3.97 -5.22
CA SER A 76 1.39 -3.73 -6.43
C SER A 76 1.81 -4.99 -7.18
N GLY A 77 1.72 -6.15 -6.54
CA GLY A 77 2.25 -7.40 -7.05
C GLY A 77 3.73 -7.64 -6.72
N ASN A 78 4.37 -6.74 -5.97
CA ASN A 78 5.75 -6.98 -5.53
C ASN A 78 5.83 -8.15 -4.53
N ASN A 79 4.86 -8.25 -3.61
CA ASN A 79 4.73 -9.35 -2.66
C ASN A 79 3.48 -10.17 -2.95
N ASN A 80 2.34 -9.50 -3.11
CA ASN A 80 1.06 -10.14 -3.39
C ASN A 80 0.12 -9.24 -4.20
N ARG A 81 -0.98 -9.84 -4.67
CA ARG A 81 -2.17 -9.18 -5.20
C ARG A 81 -3.40 -9.80 -4.57
N THR A 82 -4.14 -8.99 -3.84
CA THR A 82 -5.43 -9.36 -3.27
C THR A 82 -6.55 -8.81 -4.15
N TYR A 83 -7.63 -9.55 -4.30
CA TYR A 83 -8.70 -9.27 -5.25
C TYR A 83 -9.93 -8.77 -4.52
N LEU A 84 -10.63 -7.84 -5.15
CA LEU A 84 -11.82 -7.19 -4.58
C LEU A 84 -13.00 -7.33 -5.54
N THR A 85 -14.17 -7.53 -4.97
CA THR A 85 -15.46 -7.48 -5.69
C THR A 85 -16.27 -6.27 -5.26
N ASN A 86 -16.99 -5.68 -6.20
CA ASN A 86 -17.88 -4.55 -5.96
C ASN A 86 -19.34 -5.02 -6.11
N VAL A 87 -20.09 -4.93 -5.03
CA VAL A 87 -21.52 -5.25 -5.04
C VAL A 87 -22.31 -3.98 -4.72
N ASN A 88 -22.85 -3.34 -5.74
CA ASN A 88 -23.65 -2.10 -5.60
C ASN A 88 -22.92 -0.96 -4.86
N GLY A 89 -21.62 -0.81 -5.11
CA GLY A 89 -20.76 0.18 -4.47
C GLY A 89 -20.10 -0.29 -3.16
N TYR A 90 -20.50 -1.43 -2.61
CA TYR A 90 -19.86 -2.05 -1.45
C TYR A 90 -18.68 -2.91 -1.90
N ILE A 91 -17.49 -2.57 -1.42
CA ILE A 91 -16.24 -3.25 -1.80
C ILE A 91 -15.90 -4.31 -0.74
N HIS A 92 -15.66 -5.52 -1.22
CA HIS A 92 -15.29 -6.65 -0.36
C HIS A 92 -14.02 -7.33 -0.87
N GLU A 93 -13.19 -7.76 0.06
CA GLU A 93 -12.05 -8.62 -0.22
C GLU A 93 -12.52 -10.03 -0.57
N MET A 94 -11.86 -10.63 -1.55
CA MET A 94 -12.11 -11.99 -2.01
C MET A 94 -11.18 -12.98 -1.30
N PRO A 95 -11.60 -14.25 -1.18
CA PRO A 95 -10.92 -15.23 -0.33
C PRO A 95 -9.55 -15.67 -0.80
N VAL A 96 -9.18 -15.47 -2.07
CA VAL A 96 -7.91 -15.95 -2.62
C VAL A 96 -7.04 -14.81 -3.13
N THR A 97 -5.77 -14.86 -2.78
CA THR A 97 -4.70 -13.91 -3.10
C THR A 97 -3.61 -14.59 -3.93
N TRP A 98 -3.00 -13.85 -4.85
CA TRP A 98 -1.77 -14.25 -5.54
C TRP A 98 -0.54 -13.81 -4.73
N TYR A 99 0.30 -14.75 -4.35
CA TYR A 99 1.56 -14.52 -3.66
C TYR A 99 2.72 -14.57 -4.66
N SER A 100 3.17 -13.41 -5.10
CA SER A 100 4.13 -13.26 -6.21
C SER A 100 5.49 -13.88 -5.91
N GLU A 101 5.98 -13.75 -4.66
CA GLU A 101 7.27 -14.30 -4.23
C GLU A 101 7.31 -15.84 -4.35
N LYS A 102 6.19 -16.48 -4.03
CA LYS A 102 6.04 -17.95 -4.10
C LYS A 102 5.47 -18.42 -5.43
N SER A 103 4.93 -17.51 -6.25
CA SER A 103 4.18 -17.81 -7.48
C SER A 103 3.04 -18.81 -7.25
N ILE A 104 2.23 -18.59 -6.23
CA ILE A 104 1.09 -19.44 -5.86
C ILE A 104 -0.16 -18.62 -5.57
N TRP A 105 -1.31 -19.27 -5.77
CA TRP A 105 -2.58 -18.87 -5.22
C TRP A 105 -2.76 -19.50 -3.84
N ASP A 106 -3.20 -18.71 -2.87
CA ASP A 106 -3.51 -19.19 -1.52
C ASP A 106 -4.56 -18.29 -0.87
N LEU A 107 -5.05 -18.67 0.30
CA LEU A 107 -6.01 -17.87 1.05
C LEU A 107 -5.47 -16.45 1.30
N SER A 108 -6.36 -15.46 1.21
CA SER A 108 -6.03 -14.07 1.52
C SER A 108 -5.57 -13.93 2.97
N PRO A 109 -4.66 -12.98 3.28
CA PRO A 109 -4.09 -12.85 4.63
C PRO A 109 -5.17 -12.77 5.72
N GLY A 110 -5.08 -13.66 6.72
CA GLY A 110 -6.03 -13.76 7.83
C GLY A 110 -7.21 -14.69 7.58
N TYR A 111 -7.46 -15.11 6.32
CA TYR A 111 -8.53 -16.07 6.01
C TYR A 111 -8.25 -17.48 6.52
N GLU A 112 -6.99 -17.83 6.73
CA GLU A 112 -6.58 -19.08 7.38
C GLU A 112 -7.07 -19.19 8.83
N ASN A 113 -7.41 -18.07 9.45
CA ASN A 113 -7.98 -18.03 10.79
C ASN A 113 -9.52 -17.95 10.77
N ILE A 114 -10.05 -17.00 10.00
CA ILE A 114 -11.49 -16.76 9.84
C ILE A 114 -11.77 -16.51 8.36
N ASN A 115 -12.35 -17.50 7.67
CA ASN A 115 -12.75 -17.35 6.28
C ASN A 115 -14.07 -16.58 6.18
N MET A 116 -13.99 -15.33 5.79
CA MET A 116 -15.15 -14.45 5.59
C MET A 116 -15.78 -14.59 4.20
N ARG A 117 -15.28 -15.52 3.38
CA ARG A 117 -15.74 -15.73 2.01
C ARG A 117 -15.63 -14.42 1.20
N PHE A 118 -16.69 -13.97 0.52
CA PHE A 118 -16.72 -12.71 -0.22
C PHE A 118 -17.29 -11.53 0.61
N ASN A 119 -17.23 -11.58 1.94
CA ASN A 119 -17.91 -10.62 2.81
C ASN A 119 -16.96 -9.78 3.69
N ARG A 120 -15.63 -9.93 3.55
CA ARG A 120 -14.70 -9.08 4.29
C ARG A 120 -14.74 -7.65 3.76
N PRO A 121 -15.23 -6.67 4.54
CA PRO A 121 -15.38 -5.31 4.03
C PRO A 121 -14.01 -4.64 3.83
N ILE A 122 -13.84 -3.91 2.74
CA ILE A 122 -12.72 -2.99 2.53
C ILE A 122 -13.10 -1.65 3.14
N VAL A 123 -12.53 -1.39 4.31
CA VAL A 123 -12.82 -0.19 5.10
C VAL A 123 -11.96 1.01 4.66
N GLU A 124 -12.27 2.19 5.21
CA GLU A 124 -11.57 3.43 4.88
C GLU A 124 -10.06 3.33 5.11
N GLU A 125 -9.62 2.64 6.17
CA GLU A 125 -8.21 2.48 6.50
C GLU A 125 -7.44 1.67 5.46
N CYS A 126 -8.06 0.66 4.85
CA CYS A 126 -7.46 -0.10 3.75
C CYS A 126 -7.21 0.82 2.55
N MET A 127 -8.24 1.59 2.18
CA MET A 127 -8.17 2.50 1.04
C MET A 127 -7.20 3.65 1.30
N HIS A 128 -7.08 4.13 2.56
CA HIS A 128 -6.14 5.19 2.92
C HIS A 128 -4.69 4.84 2.56
N CYS A 129 -4.28 3.59 2.78
CA CYS A 129 -2.91 3.15 2.53
C CYS A 129 -2.67 2.67 1.09
N HIS A 130 -3.72 2.33 0.35
CA HIS A 130 -3.60 1.72 -0.98
C HIS A 130 -4.17 2.58 -2.10
N ASN A 131 -4.86 3.67 -1.78
CA ASN A 131 -5.56 4.49 -2.75
C ASN A 131 -5.42 5.98 -2.43
N ASP A 132 -5.94 6.81 -3.32
CA ASP A 132 -6.00 8.27 -3.14
C ASP A 132 -7.17 8.68 -2.22
N TYR A 133 -7.45 9.98 -2.17
CA TYR A 133 -8.58 10.54 -1.44
C TYR A 133 -9.90 10.11 -2.08
N ASN A 134 -10.50 9.03 -1.56
CA ASN A 134 -11.81 8.57 -2.00
C ASN A 134 -12.90 9.05 -1.06
N LYS A 135 -14.04 9.43 -1.63
CA LYS A 135 -15.20 9.75 -0.83
C LYS A 135 -15.89 8.48 -0.37
N PHE A 136 -16.08 8.43 0.92
CA PHE A 136 -16.78 7.38 1.64
C PHE A 136 -18.25 7.78 1.83
N GLU A 137 -19.17 6.85 1.66
CA GLU A 137 -20.57 7.14 1.93
C GLU A 137 -20.82 7.21 3.43
N LYS A 138 -21.39 8.33 3.86
CA LYS A 138 -21.66 8.58 5.26
C LYS A 138 -22.50 7.43 5.87
N PHE A 139 -22.08 6.96 7.04
CA PHE A 139 -22.67 5.82 7.77
C PHE A 139 -22.55 4.44 7.10
N SER A 140 -21.76 4.32 6.04
CA SER A 140 -21.38 3.03 5.48
C SER A 140 -20.04 2.56 6.09
N VAL A 141 -19.78 1.24 5.99
CA VAL A 141 -18.50 0.64 6.40
C VAL A 141 -17.55 0.51 5.22
N ASN A 142 -18.06 0.20 4.02
CA ASN A 142 -17.26 -0.14 2.86
C ASN A 142 -17.90 0.27 1.52
N ARG A 143 -18.79 1.28 1.55
CA ARG A 143 -19.38 1.85 0.33
C ARG A 143 -18.68 3.14 -0.02
N PHE A 144 -18.16 3.19 -1.23
CA PHE A 144 -17.48 4.35 -1.78
C PHE A 144 -18.39 5.01 -2.82
N THR A 145 -18.49 6.33 -2.75
CA THR A 145 -19.25 7.13 -3.71
C THR A 145 -18.35 7.50 -4.88
N GLU A 146 -18.94 7.56 -6.09
CA GLU A 146 -18.27 8.03 -7.29
C GLU A 146 -17.12 7.12 -7.79
N HIS A 147 -16.24 7.69 -8.57
CA HIS A 147 -15.09 7.01 -9.15
C HIS A 147 -14.02 6.73 -8.10
N ILE A 148 -13.64 5.48 -7.95
CA ILE A 148 -12.50 5.10 -7.09
C ILE A 148 -11.22 5.32 -7.89
N ALA A 149 -10.34 6.19 -7.36
CA ALA A 149 -9.05 6.48 -7.97
C ALA A 149 -8.14 5.25 -7.96
N GLU A 150 -7.13 5.21 -8.82
CA GLU A 150 -6.17 4.12 -8.88
C GLU A 150 -4.83 4.54 -8.24
N GLY A 151 -4.32 3.71 -7.33
CA GLY A 151 -3.06 3.91 -6.64
C GLY A 151 -3.01 5.15 -5.74
N ILE A 152 -1.85 5.39 -5.19
CA ILE A 152 -1.55 6.60 -4.40
C ILE A 152 -1.19 7.73 -5.37
N SER A 153 -1.88 8.87 -5.29
CA SER A 153 -1.59 10.02 -6.14
C SER A 153 -0.47 10.91 -5.60
N CYS A 154 -0.03 11.85 -6.43
CA CYS A 154 0.95 12.87 -6.04
C CYS A 154 0.49 13.68 -4.83
N GLU A 155 -0.81 13.96 -4.74
CA GLU A 155 -1.39 14.81 -3.70
C GLU A 155 -1.31 14.20 -2.30
N ARG A 156 -1.18 12.87 -2.19
CA ARG A 156 -0.99 12.19 -0.90
C ARG A 156 0.32 12.59 -0.21
N CYS A 157 1.35 12.94 -1.00
CA CYS A 157 2.68 13.33 -0.51
C CYS A 157 2.97 14.82 -0.69
N HIS A 158 2.33 15.47 -1.68
CA HIS A 158 2.60 16.85 -2.04
C HIS A 158 1.47 17.82 -1.70
N GLY A 159 0.31 17.31 -1.24
CA GLY A 159 -0.89 18.11 -1.01
C GLY A 159 -1.61 18.51 -2.30
N PRO A 160 -2.72 19.27 -2.21
CA PRO A 160 -3.53 19.65 -3.36
C PRO A 160 -2.74 20.36 -4.43
N GLY A 161 -2.79 19.83 -5.66
CA GLY A 161 -1.96 20.31 -6.79
C GLY A 161 -2.61 21.38 -7.68
N GLN A 162 -3.88 21.74 -7.46
CA GLN A 162 -4.60 22.65 -8.35
C GLN A 162 -3.88 23.98 -8.53
N LEU A 163 -3.53 24.68 -7.45
CA LEU A 163 -2.84 25.97 -7.49
C LEU A 163 -1.47 25.86 -8.16
N HIS A 164 -0.75 24.77 -7.94
CA HIS A 164 0.52 24.48 -8.59
C HIS A 164 0.35 24.36 -10.11
N VAL A 165 -0.62 23.57 -10.55
CA VAL A 165 -0.92 23.39 -11.98
C VAL A 165 -1.35 24.70 -12.63
N GLU A 166 -2.21 25.48 -11.98
CA GLU A 166 -2.67 26.78 -12.47
C GLU A 166 -1.50 27.75 -12.62
N LYS A 167 -0.64 27.86 -11.60
CA LYS A 167 0.56 28.68 -11.63
C LYS A 167 1.48 28.32 -12.79
N HIS A 168 1.72 27.04 -13.03
CA HIS A 168 2.65 26.58 -14.05
C HIS A 168 2.06 26.48 -15.48
N LYS A 169 0.76 26.67 -15.66
CA LYS A 169 0.14 26.87 -16.97
C LYS A 169 0.36 28.27 -17.54
N THR A 170 0.67 29.23 -16.69
CA THR A 170 0.90 30.62 -17.11
C THR A 170 2.36 30.84 -17.54
N PRO A 171 2.67 31.44 -18.69
CA PRO A 171 4.03 31.44 -19.27
C PRO A 171 5.11 32.27 -18.56
N ASN A 172 4.86 32.86 -17.41
CA ASN A 172 5.78 33.80 -16.75
C ASN A 172 6.80 33.06 -15.87
N ARG A 173 7.81 32.40 -16.49
CA ARG A 173 8.80 31.51 -15.84
C ARG A 173 10.05 32.21 -15.30
N GLU A 174 10.34 33.46 -15.58
CA GLU A 174 11.65 34.08 -15.23
C GLU A 174 11.80 34.41 -13.73
N SER A 175 10.72 34.70 -13.02
CA SER A 175 10.77 35.07 -11.60
C SER A 175 10.85 33.88 -10.63
N ASP A 176 10.51 32.64 -11.06
CA ASP A 176 10.34 31.49 -10.19
C ASP A 176 11.58 30.58 -10.07
N LYS A 177 12.64 30.84 -10.85
CA LYS A 177 13.80 29.94 -10.95
C LYS A 177 14.56 29.74 -9.64
N TYR A 178 14.38 30.61 -8.65
CA TYR A 178 15.08 30.62 -7.37
C TYR A 178 14.14 30.64 -6.14
N ASN A 179 12.82 30.64 -6.35
CA ASN A 179 11.86 30.70 -5.24
C ASN A 179 11.19 29.34 -5.00
N ILE A 180 11.12 28.96 -3.72
CA ILE A 180 10.36 27.78 -3.29
C ILE A 180 8.91 27.97 -3.71
N ASP A 181 8.36 27.05 -4.48
CA ASP A 181 6.95 27.06 -4.84
C ASP A 181 6.07 26.76 -3.65
N LYS A 182 5.35 27.78 -3.19
CA LYS A 182 4.44 27.69 -2.02
C LYS A 182 3.04 27.19 -2.40
N THR A 183 2.77 26.92 -3.67
CA THR A 183 1.48 26.41 -4.15
C THR A 183 1.35 24.89 -4.02
N ILE A 184 2.44 24.23 -3.64
CA ILE A 184 2.52 22.79 -3.39
C ILE A 184 3.52 22.53 -2.27
N VAL A 185 3.37 21.42 -1.56
CA VAL A 185 4.35 21.00 -0.56
C VAL A 185 5.45 20.18 -1.24
N ASN A 186 6.70 20.58 -1.07
CA ASN A 186 7.84 19.72 -1.33
C ASN A 186 8.32 19.12 0.00
N PRO A 187 8.13 17.81 0.26
CA PRO A 187 8.53 17.20 1.52
C PRO A 187 10.01 17.41 1.87
N ALA A 188 10.89 17.54 0.87
CA ALA A 188 12.31 17.80 1.10
C ALA A 188 12.59 19.15 1.81
N HIS A 189 11.64 20.08 1.81
CA HIS A 189 11.74 21.38 2.50
C HIS A 189 11.08 21.37 3.89
N LEU A 190 10.48 20.26 4.30
CA LEU A 190 9.93 20.10 5.64
C LEU A 190 11.00 19.70 6.64
N SER A 191 10.76 19.91 7.93
CA SER A 191 11.58 19.32 8.98
C SER A 191 11.59 17.79 8.89
N ALA A 192 12.62 17.12 9.38
CA ALA A 192 12.76 15.66 9.32
C ALA A 192 11.51 14.93 9.86
N ASP A 193 10.96 15.38 11.00
CA ASP A 193 9.75 14.83 11.59
C ASP A 193 8.55 14.90 10.65
N LEU A 194 8.35 16.04 10.00
CA LEU A 194 7.24 16.22 9.07
C LEU A 194 7.45 15.45 7.76
N GLN A 195 8.70 15.28 7.30
CA GLN A 195 9.03 14.37 6.21
C GLN A 195 8.67 12.93 6.56
N MET A 196 9.04 12.50 7.77
CA MET A 196 8.70 11.16 8.26
C MET A 196 7.19 10.95 8.36
N ASP A 197 6.43 11.96 8.78
CA ASP A 197 4.97 11.87 8.92
C ASP A 197 4.26 11.72 7.58
N VAL A 198 4.82 12.25 6.48
CA VAL A 198 4.33 11.97 5.12
C VAL A 198 4.39 10.46 4.80
N CYS A 199 5.44 9.78 5.22
CA CYS A 199 5.55 8.33 5.01
C CYS A 199 4.73 7.54 6.04
N ARG A 200 4.77 7.97 7.30
CA ARG A 200 4.12 7.33 8.43
C ARG A 200 2.60 7.33 8.35
N GLN A 201 1.97 8.23 7.58
CA GLN A 201 0.52 8.19 7.39
C GLN A 201 0.03 6.81 6.93
N CYS A 202 0.84 6.08 6.14
CA CYS A 202 0.58 4.73 5.62
C CYS A 202 1.56 3.67 6.16
N HIS A 203 2.85 4.03 6.33
CA HIS A 203 3.92 3.09 6.71
C HIS A 203 4.20 3.04 8.23
N LEU A 204 3.26 3.48 9.05
CA LEU A 204 3.25 3.29 10.50
C LEU A 204 2.00 2.52 10.90
N GLN A 205 2.05 1.20 10.76
CA GLN A 205 1.03 0.30 11.27
C GLN A 205 1.38 -0.12 12.70
N GLY A 206 0.48 0.11 13.63
CA GLY A 206 0.54 -0.39 15.00
C GLY A 206 -0.51 -1.47 15.23
N GLU A 207 -0.68 -1.86 16.49
CA GLU A 207 -1.77 -2.76 16.90
C GLU A 207 -3.12 -2.06 16.77
N ILE A 208 -3.17 -0.80 17.15
CA ILE A 208 -4.39 0.01 17.10
C ILE A 208 -4.04 1.43 16.65
N SER A 209 -4.85 1.97 15.75
CA SER A 209 -4.85 3.41 15.40
C SER A 209 -6.13 4.06 15.88
N VAL A 210 -6.00 5.14 16.65
CA VAL A 210 -7.15 5.89 17.16
C VAL A 210 -7.11 7.31 16.59
N PHE A 211 -8.14 7.67 15.84
CA PHE A 211 -8.28 9.01 15.29
C PHE A 211 -8.70 10.00 16.38
N LYS A 212 -8.20 11.23 16.27
CA LYS A 212 -8.65 12.33 17.13
C LYS A 212 -10.10 12.65 16.86
N ALA A 213 -10.81 13.22 17.84
CA ALA A 213 -12.22 13.58 17.71
C ALA A 213 -12.48 14.40 16.44
N GLY A 214 -13.42 13.96 15.62
CA GLY A 214 -13.78 14.58 14.35
C GLY A 214 -12.73 14.48 13.25
N LYS A 215 -11.73 13.61 13.40
CA LYS A 215 -10.71 13.31 12.38
C LYS A 215 -10.91 11.92 11.79
N SER A 216 -10.43 11.75 10.56
CA SER A 216 -10.41 10.51 9.81
C SER A 216 -9.08 10.34 9.07
N SER A 217 -8.93 9.22 8.39
CA SER A 217 -7.73 8.90 7.63
C SER A 217 -7.43 9.90 6.51
N ILE A 218 -8.45 10.53 5.95
CA ILE A 218 -8.33 11.47 4.84
C ILE A 218 -8.05 12.92 5.27
N ASP A 219 -7.95 13.20 6.57
CA ASP A 219 -7.71 14.58 7.07
C ASP A 219 -6.23 14.95 7.12
N PHE A 220 -5.32 13.97 7.04
CA PHE A 220 -3.90 14.26 7.00
C PHE A 220 -3.51 15.00 5.71
N ARG A 221 -2.66 16.01 5.84
CA ARG A 221 -2.03 16.70 4.70
C ARG A 221 -0.52 16.82 4.97
N PRO A 222 0.32 16.73 3.92
CA PRO A 222 1.76 16.95 4.04
C PRO A 222 2.07 18.29 4.71
N GLY A 223 3.00 18.26 5.66
CA GLY A 223 3.33 19.41 6.51
C GLY A 223 2.56 19.47 7.85
N MET A 224 1.56 18.62 8.04
CA MET A 224 0.90 18.42 9.34
C MET A 224 1.64 17.36 10.17
N LYS A 225 1.57 17.49 11.50
CA LYS A 225 2.00 16.40 12.40
C LYS A 225 0.94 15.29 12.40
N LEU A 226 1.34 14.05 12.17
CA LEU A 226 0.44 12.90 12.10
C LEU A 226 -0.31 12.68 13.44
N ASN A 227 0.33 12.98 14.57
CA ASN A 227 -0.27 12.83 15.88
C ASN A 227 -1.43 13.83 16.16
N THR A 228 -1.61 14.86 15.31
CA THR A 228 -2.79 15.74 15.37
C THR A 228 -4.02 15.10 14.70
N ILE A 229 -3.82 14.05 13.92
CA ILE A 229 -4.86 13.31 13.20
C ILE A 229 -5.17 11.99 13.90
N LYS A 230 -4.13 11.18 14.17
CA LYS A 230 -4.27 9.86 14.81
C LYS A 230 -3.15 9.59 15.79
N THR A 231 -3.44 8.73 16.77
CA THR A 231 -2.44 8.11 17.64
C THR A 231 -2.31 6.65 17.24
N VAL A 232 -1.10 6.18 17.02
CA VAL A 232 -0.81 4.79 16.70
C VAL A 232 -0.17 4.14 17.93
N PHE A 233 -0.78 3.07 18.42
CA PHE A 233 -0.27 2.28 19.53
C PHE A 233 0.52 1.10 18.97
N ILE A 234 1.76 0.98 19.41
CA ILE A 234 2.70 -0.07 19.01
C ILE A 234 2.98 -0.92 20.23
N GLU A 235 3.09 -2.23 20.04
CA GLU A 235 3.46 -3.16 21.10
C GLU A 235 4.87 -2.82 21.64
N ASP A 236 5.00 -2.70 22.96
CA ASP A 236 6.25 -2.29 23.64
C ASP A 236 7.40 -3.28 23.41
N LYS A 237 7.07 -4.58 23.23
CA LYS A 237 8.04 -5.64 22.98
C LYS A 237 7.68 -6.42 21.72
N LEU A 238 8.15 -5.94 20.57
CA LEU A 238 8.08 -6.75 19.35
C LEU A 238 8.97 -7.98 19.51
N PRO A 239 8.49 -9.20 19.17
CA PRO A 239 9.32 -10.38 19.11
C PRO A 239 10.58 -10.12 18.27
N LYS A 240 11.75 -10.60 18.73
CA LYS A 240 12.99 -10.49 17.96
C LYS A 240 12.77 -11.12 16.58
N GLY A 241 12.98 -10.36 15.51
CA GLY A 241 12.82 -10.85 14.14
C GLY A 241 11.45 -10.67 13.53
N ASP A 242 10.44 -10.14 14.24
CA ASP A 242 9.15 -9.82 13.64
C ASP A 242 9.28 -8.62 12.70
N PHE A 243 9.20 -8.88 11.40
CA PHE A 243 9.27 -7.87 10.35
C PHE A 243 7.87 -7.53 9.86
N ARG A 244 7.29 -6.48 10.42
CA ARG A 244 5.96 -5.98 9.99
C ARG A 244 6.14 -5.10 8.75
N ILE A 245 5.78 -5.63 7.59
CA ILE A 245 5.95 -4.98 6.28
C ILE A 245 5.34 -3.58 6.24
N ALA A 246 4.20 -3.36 6.86
CA ALA A 246 3.52 -2.06 6.87
C ALA A 246 4.01 -1.09 7.97
N SER A 247 5.00 -1.46 8.80
CA SER A 247 5.48 -0.64 9.94
C SER A 247 6.92 -0.14 9.78
N HIS A 248 7.35 0.15 8.57
CA HIS A 248 8.70 0.68 8.30
C HIS A 248 9.00 1.96 9.07
N GLY A 249 8.00 2.86 9.22
CA GLY A 249 8.13 4.11 9.97
C GLY A 249 8.38 3.92 11.47
N GLY A 250 7.90 2.81 12.06
CA GLY A 250 8.22 2.42 13.44
C GLY A 250 9.59 1.77 13.55
N ARG A 251 9.94 0.90 12.58
CA ARG A 251 11.22 0.16 12.59
C ARG A 251 12.43 1.06 12.42
N ILE A 252 12.38 2.05 11.52
CA ILE A 252 13.51 2.97 11.33
C ILE A 252 13.83 3.70 12.62
N SER A 253 12.85 4.06 13.44
CA SER A 253 13.03 4.76 14.70
C SER A 253 13.80 3.93 15.76
N LEU A 254 13.87 2.61 15.57
CA LEU A 254 14.62 1.69 16.44
C LEU A 254 16.06 1.42 15.92
N SER A 255 16.38 1.90 14.72
CA SER A 255 17.71 1.68 14.13
C SER A 255 18.77 2.58 14.78
N ALA A 256 19.97 2.05 14.98
CA ALA A 256 21.11 2.84 15.46
C ALA A 256 21.37 4.04 14.55
N CYS A 257 21.27 3.87 13.23
CA CYS A 257 21.45 4.96 12.27
C CYS A 257 20.52 6.15 12.54
N PHE A 258 19.24 5.88 12.82
CA PHE A 258 18.27 6.93 13.12
C PHE A 258 18.54 7.58 14.47
N ILE A 259 18.82 6.78 15.50
CA ILE A 259 19.08 7.25 16.87
C ILE A 259 20.34 8.12 16.89
N GLU A 260 21.45 7.63 16.35
CA GLU A 260 22.75 8.32 16.36
C GLU A 260 22.81 9.54 15.42
N SER A 261 21.88 9.64 14.45
CA SER A 261 21.74 10.83 13.62
C SER A 261 20.89 11.93 14.26
N ASP A 262 20.47 11.76 15.52
CA ASP A 262 19.55 12.66 16.23
C ASP A 262 18.29 13.00 15.43
N GLY A 263 17.75 11.98 14.74
CA GLY A 263 16.56 12.09 13.89
C GLY A 263 16.75 12.86 12.58
N ALA A 264 17.98 13.19 12.20
CA ALA A 264 18.26 13.81 10.89
C ALA A 264 18.02 12.85 9.71
N MET A 265 18.13 11.54 9.95
CA MET A 265 17.83 10.51 8.95
C MET A 265 16.34 10.43 8.68
N THR A 266 15.96 10.42 7.41
CA THR A 266 14.58 10.23 6.95
C THR A 266 14.48 9.06 5.99
N CYS A 267 13.26 8.66 5.61
CA CYS A 267 13.05 7.60 4.61
C CYS A 267 13.75 7.93 3.28
N THR A 268 13.76 9.21 2.90
CA THR A 268 14.37 9.67 1.64
C THR A 268 15.90 9.69 1.66
N THR A 269 16.52 9.50 2.80
CA THR A 269 17.98 9.27 2.90
C THR A 269 18.38 8.02 2.11
N CYS A 270 17.56 6.96 2.13
CA CYS A 270 17.85 5.70 1.45
C CYS A 270 16.92 5.44 0.24
N HIS A 271 15.71 6.00 0.22
CA HIS A 271 14.69 5.71 -0.77
C HIS A 271 14.34 6.92 -1.62
N ASN A 272 14.27 6.74 -2.95
CA ASN A 272 13.63 7.70 -3.83
C ASN A 272 12.15 7.29 -4.00
N PRO A 273 11.17 8.03 -3.45
CA PRO A 273 9.76 7.66 -3.52
C PRO A 273 9.16 7.71 -4.94
N HIS A 274 9.86 8.32 -5.89
CA HIS A 274 9.42 8.42 -7.29
C HIS A 274 9.96 7.29 -8.19
N GLU A 275 10.69 6.33 -7.63
CA GLU A 275 11.33 5.25 -8.39
C GLU A 275 11.04 3.89 -7.75
N PRO A 276 10.83 2.84 -8.57
CA PRO A 276 10.60 1.49 -8.06
C PRO A 276 11.84 0.98 -7.29
N VAL A 277 11.64 0.54 -6.07
CA VAL A 277 12.71 -0.02 -5.22
C VAL A 277 13.33 -1.26 -5.87
N GLN A 278 12.51 -2.09 -6.53
CA GLN A 278 12.95 -3.33 -7.20
C GLN A 278 13.86 -3.09 -8.39
N GLU A 279 13.84 -1.89 -8.96
CA GLU A 279 14.74 -1.51 -10.07
C GLU A 279 16.10 -0.99 -9.56
N ARG A 280 16.29 -0.87 -8.24
CA ARG A 280 17.55 -0.44 -7.63
C ARG A 280 18.43 -1.63 -7.29
N SER A 281 19.71 -1.51 -7.62
CA SER A 281 20.71 -2.51 -7.28
C SER A 281 21.01 -2.51 -5.78
N ARG A 282 21.57 -3.62 -5.29
CA ARG A 282 22.10 -3.69 -3.93
C ARG A 282 23.19 -2.62 -3.69
N GLU A 283 24.02 -2.35 -4.70
CA GLU A 283 25.05 -1.33 -4.67
C GLU A 283 24.48 0.07 -4.44
N TYR A 284 23.32 0.40 -5.02
CA TYR A 284 22.63 1.67 -4.76
C TYR A 284 22.39 1.88 -3.26
N PHE A 285 21.89 0.85 -2.56
CA PHE A 285 21.62 0.94 -1.12
C PHE A 285 22.91 0.92 -0.30
N ASN A 286 23.92 0.14 -0.70
CA ASN A 286 25.22 0.14 -0.05
C ASN A 286 25.87 1.53 -0.10
N ASN A 287 25.76 2.24 -1.22
CA ASN A 287 26.28 3.59 -1.35
C ASN A 287 25.59 4.58 -0.40
N ARG A 288 24.32 4.39 -0.06
CA ARG A 288 23.66 5.20 0.99
C ARG A 288 24.27 4.98 2.37
N CYS A 289 24.77 3.78 2.67
CA CYS A 289 25.52 3.53 3.90
C CYS A 289 26.90 4.21 3.85
N ILE A 290 27.59 4.16 2.71
CA ILE A 290 28.92 4.77 2.49
C ILE A 290 28.86 6.29 2.61
N ASP A 291 27.77 6.92 2.19
CA ASP A 291 27.58 8.38 2.29
C ASP A 291 27.77 8.88 3.75
N CYS A 292 27.46 8.07 4.76
CA CYS A 292 27.65 8.39 6.17
C CYS A 292 28.90 7.70 6.77
N HIS A 293 29.13 6.43 6.45
CA HIS A 293 30.15 5.63 7.10
C HIS A 293 31.54 5.66 6.41
N GLY A 294 31.58 6.10 5.13
CA GLY A 294 32.79 6.06 4.32
C GLY A 294 33.17 4.63 3.86
N PRO A 295 34.00 4.51 2.82
CA PRO A 295 34.29 3.21 2.19
C PRO A 295 35.07 2.23 3.07
N GLN A 296 35.80 2.72 4.10
CA GLN A 296 36.60 1.86 4.97
C GLN A 296 35.78 1.10 6.03
N THR A 297 34.58 1.56 6.34
CA THR A 297 33.74 0.97 7.39
C THR A 297 33.00 -0.30 6.90
N LEU A 298 32.76 -0.43 5.61
CA LEU A 298 32.08 -1.61 5.04
C LEU A 298 32.93 -2.87 5.06
N SER A 299 34.26 -2.76 5.01
CA SER A 299 35.16 -3.91 5.13
C SER A 299 35.10 -4.62 6.49
N LEU A 300 34.52 -3.96 7.51
CA LEU A 300 34.32 -4.51 8.85
C LEU A 300 32.98 -5.28 8.99
N LEU A 301 32.08 -5.19 8.01
CA LEU A 301 30.77 -5.85 8.02
C LEU A 301 30.75 -7.15 7.19
N GLU A 302 31.84 -7.47 6.49
CA GLU A 302 32.00 -8.70 5.70
C GLU A 302 32.64 -9.87 6.47
N ASN A 303 32.94 -9.69 7.76
CA ASN A 303 33.40 -10.69 8.70
C ASN A 303 32.29 -10.88 9.77
#